data_12d56b42070cad01f13772cab49f5067
#
_entry.id   12d56b42070cad01f13772cab49f5067
#
_cell.length_a   1.000
_cell.length_b   1.000
_cell.length_c   1.000
_cell.angle_alpha   90.00
_cell.angle_beta   90.00
_cell.angle_gamma   90.00
#
_symmetry.space_group_name_H-M   'P 1'
#
loop_
_entity.id
_entity.type
_entity.pdbx_description
1 polymer ?
#
loop_
_entity_poly.entity_id
_entity_poly.type
_entity_poly.pdbx_seq_one_letter_code
_entity_poly.pdbx_strand_id
1 'polypeptide(L)'
;NFQYYSLWILLSIFLQGYLSFLIIQKFTKNFSYSLIGSIFFILSPVFINRLGIHIALASHWLILLALYIETLSVNKNYLRLLNIILSITIHFSLTIIITIIHYIFKLNELMIKEKRIRFFIDSTFLLLISLTFMYLLGYFEIPPYDGLGGGYGYFAFNLNSFFNPLNTINDLNNSWSILLPALEFPRGHYEGFAYLGLSGILFFLFFLLSFFVKKNGFIFYKKKIFFISLVFLTLATTHQIYFSENLLISFSLNNYVYGLLGIIRASGRMIWPLYYLIFF
;
A
#
# COMPACT_ATOMS: atom_id res chain seq x y z
N ASN A 1 8.77 -28.68 -17.71
CA ASN A 1 7.92 -27.81 -16.88
C ASN A 1 8.54 -26.42 -16.82
N PHE A 2 7.89 -25.43 -17.44
CA PHE A 2 8.36 -24.05 -17.42
C PHE A 2 8.03 -23.41 -16.06
N GLN A 3 9.05 -22.96 -15.34
CA GLN A 3 8.88 -22.25 -14.08
C GLN A 3 8.90 -20.73 -14.33
N TYR A 4 7.77 -20.07 -14.24
CA TYR A 4 7.64 -18.63 -14.50
C TYR A 4 8.03 -17.76 -13.30
N TYR A 5 8.28 -18.33 -12.12
CA TYR A 5 8.56 -17.56 -10.89
C TYR A 5 9.74 -16.61 -11.01
N SER A 6 10.85 -17.07 -11.58
CA SER A 6 12.04 -16.24 -11.77
C SER A 6 11.77 -15.06 -12.70
N LEU A 7 11.03 -15.28 -13.78
CA LEU A 7 10.63 -14.20 -14.69
C LEU A 7 9.70 -13.21 -14.02
N TRP A 8 8.77 -13.69 -13.19
CA TRP A 8 7.88 -12.83 -12.43
C TRP A 8 8.63 -11.96 -11.42
N ILE A 9 9.60 -12.53 -10.70
CA ILE A 9 10.46 -11.79 -9.77
C ILE A 9 11.25 -10.71 -10.51
N LEU A 10 11.91 -11.06 -11.62
CA LEU A 10 12.67 -10.11 -12.44
C LEU A 10 11.78 -8.99 -12.97
N LEU A 11 10.60 -9.32 -13.47
CA LEU A 11 9.61 -8.36 -13.95
C LEU A 11 9.16 -7.43 -12.81
N SER A 12 8.88 -7.98 -11.62
CA SER A 12 8.47 -7.19 -10.47
C SER A 12 9.56 -6.23 -10.01
N ILE A 13 10.81 -6.66 -9.96
CA ILE A 13 11.96 -5.80 -9.63
C ILE A 13 12.12 -4.70 -10.68
N PHE A 14 12.07 -5.04 -11.96
CA PHE A 14 12.18 -4.07 -13.05
C PHE A 14 11.06 -3.03 -13.00
N LEU A 15 9.79 -3.46 -12.90
CA LEU A 15 8.65 -2.56 -12.85
C LEU A 15 8.63 -1.70 -11.58
N GLN A 16 9.06 -2.24 -10.44
CA GLN A 16 9.21 -1.50 -9.18
C GLN A 16 10.20 -0.34 -9.36
N GLY A 17 11.38 -0.61 -9.93
CA GLY A 17 12.39 0.40 -10.19
C GLY A 17 11.96 1.38 -11.29
N TYR A 18 11.42 0.91 -12.38
CA TYR A 18 11.00 1.75 -13.50
C TYR A 18 9.89 2.73 -13.13
N LEU A 19 8.84 2.27 -12.44
CA LEU A 19 7.74 3.14 -12.04
C LEU A 19 8.14 4.15 -10.97
N SER A 20 8.96 3.75 -10.00
CA SER A 20 9.50 4.69 -9.02
C SER A 20 10.40 5.73 -9.69
N PHE A 21 11.24 5.34 -10.65
CA PHE A 21 12.02 6.26 -11.47
C PHE A 21 11.12 7.28 -12.17
N LEU A 22 10.06 6.84 -12.86
CA LEU A 22 9.15 7.73 -13.58
C LEU A 22 8.46 8.73 -12.64
N ILE A 23 8.03 8.30 -11.46
CA ILE A 23 7.40 9.18 -10.47
C ILE A 23 8.41 10.23 -10.01
N ILE A 24 9.61 9.81 -9.56
CA ILE A 24 10.63 10.73 -9.06
C ILE A 24 11.08 11.69 -10.15
N GLN A 25 11.28 11.21 -11.38
CA GLN A 25 11.65 12.03 -12.53
C GLN A 25 10.64 13.14 -12.81
N LYS A 26 9.36 12.85 -12.58
CA LYS A 26 8.29 13.85 -12.79
C LYS A 26 8.40 15.02 -11.81
N PHE A 27 8.84 14.75 -10.57
CA PHE A 27 8.98 15.78 -9.53
C PHE A 27 10.35 16.46 -9.55
N THR A 28 11.43 15.72 -9.74
CA THR A 28 12.80 16.24 -9.65
C THR A 28 13.31 16.80 -10.98
N LYS A 29 12.79 16.27 -12.11
CA LYS A 29 13.28 16.56 -13.48
C LYS A 29 14.80 16.28 -13.64
N ASN A 30 15.37 15.47 -12.77
CA ASN A 30 16.79 15.14 -12.75
C ASN A 30 16.96 13.63 -12.86
N PHE A 31 17.68 13.18 -13.90
CA PHE A 31 17.88 11.76 -14.19
C PHE A 31 18.63 11.04 -13.06
N SER A 32 19.73 11.62 -12.58
CA SER A 32 20.58 10.99 -11.56
C SER A 32 19.83 10.84 -10.22
N TYR A 33 19.11 11.85 -9.78
CA TYR A 33 18.28 11.75 -8.56
C TYR A 33 17.16 10.71 -8.72
N SER A 34 16.57 10.61 -9.89
CA SER A 34 15.51 9.64 -10.15
C SER A 34 16.05 8.21 -10.16
N LEU A 35 17.24 8.01 -10.72
CA LEU A 35 17.91 6.70 -10.75
C LEU A 35 18.29 6.27 -9.33
N ILE A 36 18.97 7.12 -8.57
CA ILE A 36 19.35 6.84 -7.19
C ILE A 36 18.11 6.61 -6.32
N GLY A 37 17.10 7.48 -6.43
CA GLY A 37 15.85 7.33 -5.70
C GLY A 37 15.13 6.02 -6.00
N SER A 38 15.11 5.56 -7.26
CA SER A 38 14.45 4.31 -7.62
C SER A 38 15.10 3.07 -6.98
N ILE A 39 16.39 3.11 -6.68
CA ILE A 39 17.11 2.04 -5.98
C ILE A 39 16.51 1.83 -4.57
N PHE A 40 16.14 2.88 -3.86
CA PHE A 40 15.50 2.76 -2.54
C PHE A 40 14.18 1.99 -2.61
N PHE A 41 13.43 2.10 -3.71
CA PHE A 41 12.18 1.35 -3.88
C PHE A 41 12.42 -0.12 -4.18
N ILE A 42 13.47 -0.44 -4.94
CA ILE A 42 13.87 -1.83 -5.22
C ILE A 42 14.43 -2.48 -3.94
N LEU A 43 15.24 -1.75 -3.18
CA LEU A 43 15.88 -2.25 -1.97
C LEU A 43 14.99 -2.09 -0.71
N SER A 44 13.76 -1.65 -0.86
CA SER A 44 12.87 -1.46 0.29
C SER A 44 12.61 -2.80 1.01
N PRO A 45 12.78 -2.87 2.33
CA PRO A 45 12.60 -4.10 3.10
C PRO A 45 11.22 -4.74 2.90
N VAL A 46 10.17 -3.92 2.78
CA VAL A 46 8.79 -4.40 2.53
C VAL A 46 8.69 -5.15 1.20
N PHE A 47 9.29 -4.63 0.14
CA PHE A 47 9.28 -5.26 -1.17
C PHE A 47 10.11 -6.55 -1.19
N ILE A 48 11.35 -6.50 -0.68
CA ILE A 48 12.25 -7.66 -0.63
C ILE A 48 11.64 -8.78 0.21
N ASN A 49 11.03 -8.47 1.35
CA ASN A 49 10.36 -9.45 2.18
C ASN A 49 9.27 -10.23 1.42
N ARG A 50 8.55 -9.59 0.50
CA ARG A 50 7.49 -10.25 -0.29
C ARG A 50 8.06 -11.10 -1.44
N LEU A 51 9.23 -10.77 -1.97
CA LEU A 51 9.90 -11.60 -2.99
C LEU A 51 10.20 -13.01 -2.50
N GLY A 52 10.50 -13.17 -1.20
CA GLY A 52 10.83 -14.47 -0.60
C GLY A 52 9.63 -15.27 -0.11
N ILE A 53 8.52 -14.61 0.27
CA ILE A 53 7.41 -15.29 1.00
C ILE A 53 6.14 -15.39 0.14
N HIS A 54 5.77 -14.33 -0.57
CA HIS A 54 4.52 -14.24 -1.33
C HIS A 54 4.74 -13.54 -2.67
N ILE A 55 5.14 -14.29 -3.67
CA ILE A 55 5.55 -13.77 -4.99
C ILE A 55 4.47 -12.92 -5.66
N ALA A 56 3.18 -13.26 -5.52
CA ALA A 56 2.08 -12.46 -6.05
C ALA A 56 2.00 -11.08 -5.36
N LEU A 57 2.28 -11.02 -4.05
CA LEU A 57 2.30 -9.78 -3.29
C LEU A 57 3.55 -8.93 -3.57
N ALA A 58 4.61 -9.49 -4.16
CA ALA A 58 5.75 -8.72 -4.64
C ALA A 58 5.38 -7.75 -5.79
N SER A 59 4.14 -7.77 -6.27
CA SER A 59 3.64 -6.84 -7.28
C SER A 59 3.31 -5.45 -6.73
N HIS A 60 4.13 -4.93 -5.82
CA HIS A 60 3.99 -3.57 -5.29
C HIS A 60 4.10 -2.49 -6.38
N TRP A 61 4.72 -2.81 -7.52
CA TRP A 61 4.75 -1.94 -8.68
C TRP A 61 3.35 -1.52 -9.15
N LEU A 62 2.29 -2.30 -8.88
CA LEU A 62 0.92 -1.91 -9.17
C LEU A 62 0.45 -0.72 -8.32
N ILE A 63 0.92 -0.61 -7.07
CA ILE A 63 0.67 0.55 -6.20
C ILE A 63 1.36 1.78 -6.78
N LEU A 64 2.63 1.62 -7.21
CA LEU A 64 3.38 2.69 -7.85
C LEU A 64 2.74 3.09 -9.18
N LEU A 65 2.24 2.13 -9.97
CA LEU A 65 1.50 2.41 -11.20
C LEU A 65 0.23 3.23 -10.91
N ALA A 66 -0.53 2.88 -9.86
CA ALA A 66 -1.69 3.66 -9.45
C ALA A 66 -1.31 5.11 -9.12
N LEU A 67 -0.27 5.31 -8.30
CA LEU A 67 0.24 6.64 -7.97
C LEU A 67 0.72 7.40 -9.21
N TYR A 68 1.46 6.73 -10.11
CA TYR A 68 1.93 7.34 -11.36
C TYR A 68 0.78 7.79 -12.27
N ILE A 69 -0.23 6.93 -12.48
CA ILE A 69 -1.42 7.26 -13.27
C ILE A 69 -2.07 8.55 -12.73
N GLU A 70 -2.14 8.71 -11.42
CA GLU A 70 -2.75 9.89 -10.81
C GLU A 70 -1.94 11.17 -11.00
N THR A 71 -0.69 11.08 -11.39
CA THR A 71 0.13 12.24 -11.77
C THR A 71 -0.01 12.65 -13.24
N LEU A 72 -0.59 11.82 -14.11
CA LEU A 72 -0.74 12.12 -15.53
C LEU A 72 -1.79 13.22 -15.78
N SER A 73 -1.64 13.95 -16.89
CA SER A 73 -2.58 15.00 -17.33
C SER A 73 -3.66 14.51 -18.30
N VAL A 74 -3.59 13.24 -18.74
CA VAL A 74 -4.52 12.64 -19.71
C VAL A 74 -5.80 12.14 -19.06
N ASN A 75 -6.79 11.72 -19.87
CA ASN A 75 -7.95 10.99 -19.36
C ASN A 75 -7.51 9.64 -18.77
N LYS A 76 -7.73 9.46 -17.48
CA LYS A 76 -7.16 8.35 -16.69
C LYS A 76 -8.06 7.13 -16.55
N ASN A 77 -9.34 7.24 -16.93
CA ASN A 77 -10.33 6.20 -16.63
C ASN A 77 -9.94 4.84 -17.20
N TYR A 78 -9.44 4.80 -18.44
CA TYR A 78 -8.96 3.55 -19.05
C TYR A 78 -7.73 2.99 -18.33
N LEU A 79 -6.77 3.86 -17.96
CA LEU A 79 -5.56 3.43 -17.23
C LEU A 79 -5.89 2.95 -15.81
N ARG A 80 -6.82 3.61 -15.13
CA ARG A 80 -7.34 3.16 -13.83
C ARG A 80 -7.97 1.77 -13.94
N LEU A 81 -8.84 1.59 -14.94
CA LEU A 81 -9.49 0.30 -15.19
C LEU A 81 -8.45 -0.79 -15.45
N LEU A 82 -7.48 -0.55 -16.34
CA LEU A 82 -6.42 -1.50 -16.65
C LEU A 82 -5.62 -1.88 -15.40
N ASN A 83 -5.24 -0.90 -14.58
CA ASN A 83 -4.49 -1.16 -13.33
C ASN A 83 -5.32 -1.98 -12.34
N ILE A 84 -6.62 -1.71 -12.19
CA ILE A 84 -7.53 -2.50 -11.35
C ILE A 84 -7.65 -3.93 -11.89
N ILE A 85 -7.87 -4.12 -13.19
CA ILE A 85 -7.96 -5.46 -13.81
C ILE A 85 -6.67 -6.26 -13.58
N LEU A 86 -5.50 -5.64 -13.81
CA LEU A 86 -4.21 -6.28 -13.53
C LEU A 86 -4.09 -6.68 -12.06
N SER A 87 -4.55 -5.86 -11.14
CA SER A 87 -4.49 -6.20 -9.73
C SER A 87 -5.44 -7.35 -9.34
N ILE A 88 -6.63 -7.43 -9.95
CA ILE A 88 -7.60 -8.53 -9.76
C ILE A 88 -6.97 -9.86 -10.18
N THR A 89 -6.24 -9.90 -11.30
CA THR A 89 -5.61 -11.13 -11.78
C THR A 89 -4.42 -11.58 -10.93
N ILE A 90 -3.86 -10.69 -10.10
CA ILE A 90 -2.65 -10.98 -9.32
C ILE A 90 -2.98 -11.25 -7.85
N HIS A 91 -3.63 -10.32 -7.16
CA HIS A 91 -3.95 -10.50 -5.75
C HIS A 91 -5.00 -9.52 -5.22
N PHE A 92 -6.01 -10.04 -4.54
CA PHE A 92 -7.15 -9.29 -4.02
C PHE A 92 -6.78 -8.11 -3.11
N SER A 93 -5.79 -8.25 -2.21
CA SER A 93 -5.36 -7.13 -1.34
C SER A 93 -4.83 -5.95 -2.16
N LEU A 94 -4.10 -6.21 -3.26
CA LEU A 94 -3.64 -5.15 -4.17
C LEU A 94 -4.80 -4.48 -4.87
N THR A 95 -5.82 -5.25 -5.27
CA THR A 95 -7.04 -4.70 -5.88
C THR A 95 -7.72 -3.69 -4.97
N ILE A 96 -7.90 -4.02 -3.69
CA ILE A 96 -8.50 -3.10 -2.71
C ILE A 96 -7.65 -1.82 -2.59
N ILE A 97 -6.34 -1.96 -2.40
CA ILE A 97 -5.42 -0.83 -2.26
C ILE A 97 -5.51 0.10 -3.48
N ILE A 98 -5.38 -0.46 -4.69
CA ILE A 98 -5.37 0.29 -5.95
C ILE A 98 -6.71 0.98 -6.20
N THR A 99 -7.80 0.28 -5.94
CA THR A 99 -9.15 0.82 -6.07
C THR A 99 -9.33 2.02 -5.14
N ILE A 100 -8.94 1.91 -3.87
CA ILE A 100 -9.02 3.01 -2.90
C ILE A 100 -8.19 4.21 -3.38
N ILE A 101 -6.95 4.00 -3.85
CA ILE A 101 -6.11 5.09 -4.38
C ILE A 101 -6.85 5.83 -5.51
N HIS A 102 -7.31 5.11 -6.53
CA HIS A 102 -7.97 5.72 -7.67
C HIS A 102 -9.26 6.47 -7.28
N TYR A 103 -10.08 5.92 -6.38
CA TYR A 103 -11.29 6.59 -5.92
C TYR A 103 -10.99 7.85 -5.11
N ILE A 104 -9.99 7.84 -4.22
CA ILE A 104 -9.61 9.05 -3.46
C ILE A 104 -9.17 10.18 -4.41
N PHE A 105 -8.36 9.87 -5.42
CA PHE A 105 -7.97 10.88 -6.41
C PHE A 105 -9.16 11.38 -7.24
N LYS A 106 -10.13 10.52 -7.50
CA LYS A 106 -11.32 10.86 -8.27
C LYS A 106 -12.35 11.67 -7.46
N LEU A 107 -12.34 11.61 -6.12
CA LEU A 107 -13.26 12.37 -5.26
C LEU A 107 -13.27 13.89 -5.56
N ASN A 108 -12.18 14.45 -6.10
CA ASN A 108 -12.17 15.85 -6.52
C ASN A 108 -13.21 16.17 -7.60
N GLU A 109 -13.58 15.19 -8.42
CA GLU A 109 -14.60 15.38 -9.45
C GLU A 109 -15.98 15.67 -8.85
N LEU A 110 -16.25 15.15 -7.62
CA LEU A 110 -17.46 15.46 -6.87
C LEU A 110 -17.57 16.92 -6.43
N MET A 111 -16.44 17.57 -6.20
CA MET A 111 -16.41 18.99 -5.80
C MET A 111 -16.76 19.95 -6.94
N ILE A 112 -16.69 19.46 -8.18
CA ILE A 112 -16.96 20.23 -9.39
C ILE A 112 -18.36 19.84 -9.89
N LYS A 113 -19.32 20.79 -9.83
CA LYS A 113 -20.75 20.53 -10.12
C LYS A 113 -20.95 19.85 -11.48
N GLU A 114 -20.26 20.32 -12.52
CA GLU A 114 -20.37 19.82 -13.89
C GLU A 114 -19.81 18.40 -14.06
N LYS A 115 -18.97 17.93 -13.13
CA LYS A 115 -18.32 16.61 -13.18
C LYS A 115 -19.01 15.57 -12.29
N ARG A 116 -19.96 15.93 -11.43
CA ARG A 116 -20.60 15.02 -10.47
C ARG A 116 -21.27 13.83 -11.15
N ILE A 117 -22.08 14.08 -12.16
CA ILE A 117 -22.78 13.01 -12.89
C ILE A 117 -21.76 12.07 -13.54
N ARG A 118 -20.76 12.64 -14.20
CA ARG A 118 -19.68 11.86 -14.81
C ARG A 118 -18.89 11.05 -13.79
N PHE A 119 -18.64 11.59 -12.60
CA PHE A 119 -18.03 10.84 -11.50
C PHE A 119 -18.84 9.57 -11.17
N PHE A 120 -20.16 9.68 -11.00
CA PHE A 120 -20.99 8.53 -10.68
C PHE A 120 -21.01 7.51 -11.82
N ILE A 121 -21.21 7.96 -13.06
CA ILE A 121 -21.23 7.08 -14.24
C ILE A 121 -19.91 6.30 -14.35
N ASP A 122 -18.78 7.01 -14.35
CA ASP A 122 -17.46 6.39 -14.47
C ASP A 122 -17.14 5.47 -13.29
N SER A 123 -17.54 5.84 -12.08
CA SER A 123 -17.31 5.04 -10.87
C SER A 123 -18.14 3.76 -10.89
N THR A 124 -19.41 3.85 -11.28
CA THR A 124 -20.28 2.68 -11.45
C THR A 124 -19.75 1.75 -12.54
N PHE A 125 -19.32 2.31 -13.67
CA PHE A 125 -18.72 1.54 -14.76
C PHE A 125 -17.46 0.79 -14.32
N LEU A 126 -16.53 1.48 -13.63
CA LEU A 126 -15.33 0.85 -13.08
C LEU A 126 -15.68 -0.28 -12.11
N LEU A 127 -16.65 -0.06 -11.23
CA LEU A 127 -17.10 -1.05 -10.25
C LEU A 127 -17.71 -2.27 -10.95
N LEU A 128 -18.64 -2.07 -11.87
CA LEU A 128 -19.32 -3.16 -12.58
C LEU A 128 -18.33 -4.02 -13.37
N ILE A 129 -17.40 -3.41 -14.10
CA ILE A 129 -16.39 -4.17 -14.84
C ILE A 129 -15.48 -4.93 -13.86
N SER A 130 -15.07 -4.31 -12.76
CA SER A 130 -14.24 -4.99 -11.76
C SER A 130 -14.95 -6.19 -11.16
N LEU A 131 -16.22 -6.06 -10.78
CA LEU A 131 -17.04 -7.17 -10.26
C LEU A 131 -17.25 -8.26 -11.30
N THR A 132 -17.48 -7.91 -12.59
CA THR A 132 -17.59 -8.87 -13.68
C THR A 132 -16.29 -9.67 -13.85
N PHE A 133 -15.14 -8.99 -13.81
CA PHE A 133 -13.85 -9.66 -13.88
C PHE A 133 -13.61 -10.60 -12.69
N MET A 134 -13.95 -10.16 -11.48
CA MET A 134 -13.86 -11.00 -10.28
C MET A 134 -14.77 -12.22 -10.39
N TYR A 135 -15.98 -12.05 -10.93
CA TYR A 135 -16.91 -13.17 -11.16
C TYR A 135 -16.32 -14.18 -12.17
N LEU A 136 -15.81 -13.71 -13.31
CA LEU A 136 -15.21 -14.56 -14.34
C LEU A 136 -13.98 -15.33 -13.84
N LEU A 137 -13.26 -14.78 -12.84
CA LEU A 137 -12.09 -15.43 -12.24
C LEU A 137 -12.45 -16.32 -11.03
N GLY A 138 -13.75 -16.52 -10.73
CA GLY A 138 -14.22 -17.43 -9.68
C GLY A 138 -14.07 -16.88 -8.26
N TYR A 139 -13.89 -15.59 -8.06
CA TYR A 139 -13.75 -15.01 -6.70
C TYR A 139 -14.97 -15.25 -5.83
N PHE A 140 -16.15 -15.39 -6.42
CA PHE A 140 -17.41 -15.60 -5.67
C PHE A 140 -17.77 -17.08 -5.50
N GLU A 141 -16.99 -17.99 -6.06
CA GLU A 141 -17.14 -19.44 -5.90
C GLU A 141 -16.41 -19.96 -4.66
N ILE A 142 -15.51 -19.15 -4.09
CA ILE A 142 -14.76 -19.50 -2.89
C ILE A 142 -15.74 -19.42 -1.71
N PRO A 143 -15.98 -20.54 -0.98
CA PRO A 143 -16.83 -20.47 0.20
C PRO A 143 -16.25 -19.49 1.23
N PRO A 144 -17.11 -18.78 1.98
CA PRO A 144 -16.63 -17.90 3.04
C PRO A 144 -15.76 -18.73 3.98
N TYR A 145 -14.54 -18.25 4.20
CA TYR A 145 -13.56 -18.92 5.06
C TYR A 145 -14.10 -18.98 6.49
N ASP A 146 -14.36 -20.18 6.98
CA ASP A 146 -14.79 -20.42 8.36
C ASP A 146 -13.61 -20.15 9.33
N GLY A 147 -13.38 -18.91 9.49
CA GLY A 147 -12.85 -18.13 10.58
C GLY A 147 -11.75 -18.61 11.53
N LEU A 148 -11.02 -19.67 11.28
CA LEU A 148 -9.85 -20.03 12.11
C LEU A 148 -8.62 -19.12 11.90
N GLY A 149 -8.70 -18.14 11.03
CA GLY A 149 -7.58 -17.28 10.65
C GLY A 149 -7.67 -15.83 11.09
N GLY A 150 -8.44 -15.51 12.13
CA GLY A 150 -8.59 -14.13 12.59
C GLY A 150 -9.31 -13.24 11.58
N GLY A 151 -10.30 -12.47 12.01
CA GLY A 151 -10.99 -11.49 11.23
C GLY A 151 -10.18 -10.19 11.09
N TYR A 152 -10.87 -9.13 10.72
CA TYR A 152 -10.32 -7.78 10.70
C TYR A 152 -9.70 -7.42 12.06
N GLY A 153 -8.44 -7.02 12.06
CA GLY A 153 -7.69 -6.69 13.27
C GLY A 153 -6.60 -7.71 13.66
N TYR A 154 -6.74 -8.99 13.28
CA TYR A 154 -5.72 -9.98 13.61
C TYR A 154 -4.40 -9.75 12.83
N PHE A 155 -4.48 -9.46 11.53
CA PHE A 155 -3.33 -9.17 10.68
C PHE A 155 -3.13 -7.67 10.50
N ALA A 156 -3.14 -6.92 11.62
CA ALA A 156 -3.08 -5.47 11.61
C ALA A 156 -1.65 -4.92 11.47
N PHE A 157 -1.56 -3.64 11.16
CA PHE A 157 -0.33 -2.88 11.22
C PHE A 157 -0.06 -2.44 12.66
N ASN A 158 1.19 -2.57 13.09
CA ASN A 158 1.65 -2.09 14.39
C ASN A 158 2.33 -0.72 14.22
N LEU A 159 2.05 0.23 15.10
CA LEU A 159 2.56 1.60 14.96
C LEU A 159 4.09 1.69 14.92
N ASN A 160 4.79 0.75 15.57
CA ASN A 160 6.26 0.70 15.55
C ASN A 160 6.83 0.07 14.27
N SER A 161 6.01 -0.53 13.39
CA SER A 161 6.48 -1.30 12.23
C SER A 161 7.36 -0.51 11.26
N PHE A 162 7.24 0.84 11.21
CA PHE A 162 8.14 1.65 10.40
C PHE A 162 9.60 1.64 10.91
N PHE A 163 9.79 1.40 12.19
CA PHE A 163 11.09 1.43 12.87
C PHE A 163 11.51 0.05 13.36
N ASN A 164 10.58 -0.89 13.47
CA ASN A 164 10.85 -2.25 13.95
C ASN A 164 11.38 -3.13 12.82
N PRO A 165 12.64 -3.61 12.91
CA PRO A 165 13.23 -4.45 11.90
C PRO A 165 12.76 -5.91 11.95
N LEU A 166 11.89 -6.29 12.89
CA LEU A 166 11.38 -7.65 13.03
C LEU A 166 10.23 -7.91 12.05
N ASN A 167 10.35 -8.96 11.25
CA ASN A 167 9.30 -9.39 10.32
C ASN A 167 8.59 -10.70 10.71
N THR A 168 9.11 -11.40 11.71
CA THR A 168 8.56 -12.67 12.23
C THR A 168 8.60 -12.70 13.74
N ILE A 169 7.63 -13.34 14.40
CA ILE A 169 7.50 -13.34 15.85
C ILE A 169 8.51 -14.27 16.55
N ASN A 170 8.95 -15.32 15.88
CA ASN A 170 9.65 -16.43 16.53
C ASN A 170 11.18 -16.37 16.36
N ASP A 171 11.73 -15.33 15.77
CA ASP A 171 13.15 -15.27 15.50
C ASP A 171 13.69 -13.83 15.61
N LEU A 172 13.86 -13.38 16.86
CA LEU A 172 14.46 -12.07 17.17
C LEU A 172 15.87 -11.94 16.59
N ASN A 173 16.56 -13.06 16.36
CA ASN A 173 17.91 -13.08 15.80
C ASN A 173 17.92 -12.85 14.28
N ASN A 174 16.77 -13.04 13.61
CA ASN A 174 16.62 -12.85 12.17
C ASN A 174 15.99 -11.47 11.87
N SER A 175 16.57 -10.44 12.45
CA SER A 175 16.16 -9.05 12.29
C SER A 175 16.78 -8.42 11.04
N TRP A 176 16.04 -7.53 10.37
CA TRP A 176 16.51 -6.74 9.22
C TRP A 176 17.57 -5.67 9.59
N SER A 177 17.86 -5.50 10.86
CA SER A 177 18.86 -4.54 11.35
C SER A 177 19.67 -5.13 12.50
N ILE A 178 20.96 -4.92 12.46
CA ILE A 178 21.89 -5.22 13.57
C ILE A 178 21.90 -4.05 14.58
N LEU A 179 21.61 -2.83 14.11
CA LEU A 179 21.72 -1.60 14.91
C LEU A 179 20.46 -1.24 15.69
N LEU A 180 19.29 -1.61 15.16
CA LEU A 180 18.01 -1.34 15.80
C LEU A 180 17.51 -2.58 16.53
N PRO A 181 17.00 -2.43 17.76
CA PRO A 181 16.43 -3.54 18.49
C PRO A 181 15.19 -4.08 17.80
N ALA A 182 15.07 -5.40 17.73
CA ALA A 182 13.85 -6.07 17.31
C ALA A 182 12.85 -6.06 18.48
N LEU A 183 11.64 -5.56 18.22
CA LEU A 183 10.57 -5.49 19.22
C LEU A 183 9.49 -6.51 18.88
N GLU A 184 9.06 -7.26 19.87
CA GLU A 184 7.97 -8.22 19.72
C GLU A 184 6.63 -7.51 19.41
N PHE A 185 5.73 -8.26 18.78
CA PHE A 185 4.39 -7.78 18.42
C PHE A 185 3.38 -8.94 18.43
N PRO A 186 2.06 -8.68 18.51
CA PRO A 186 1.05 -9.72 18.53
C PRO A 186 1.08 -10.61 17.29
N ARG A 187 0.68 -11.89 17.44
CA ARG A 187 0.56 -12.82 16.31
C ARG A 187 -0.29 -12.21 15.19
N GLY A 188 0.15 -12.35 13.96
CA GLY A 188 -0.54 -11.80 12.78
C GLY A 188 -0.02 -10.44 12.33
N HIS A 189 0.53 -9.60 13.21
CA HIS A 189 1.01 -8.26 12.86
C HIS A 189 2.21 -8.27 11.89
N TYR A 190 2.85 -9.40 11.64
CA TYR A 190 3.87 -9.55 10.59
C TYR A 190 3.37 -9.19 9.19
N GLU A 191 2.06 -9.26 8.93
CA GLU A 191 1.48 -8.82 7.67
C GLU A 191 1.55 -7.29 7.49
N GLY A 192 1.62 -6.55 8.60
CA GLY A 192 1.84 -5.12 8.63
C GLY A 192 3.31 -4.70 8.64
N PHE A 193 4.25 -5.60 8.34
CA PHE A 193 5.67 -5.26 8.24
C PHE A 193 5.90 -4.10 7.27
N ALA A 194 6.51 -3.02 7.78
CA ALA A 194 6.70 -1.77 7.05
C ALA A 194 8.04 -1.09 7.38
N TYR A 195 9.03 -1.87 7.79
CA TYR A 195 10.34 -1.34 8.15
C TYR A 195 10.96 -0.51 7.03
N LEU A 196 11.30 0.74 7.34
CA LEU A 196 11.85 1.68 6.36
C LEU A 196 13.32 1.40 5.99
N GLY A 197 14.00 0.56 6.77
CA GLY A 197 15.45 0.46 6.72
C GLY A 197 16.12 1.64 7.44
N LEU A 198 17.35 1.46 7.89
CA LEU A 198 18.06 2.53 8.61
C LEU A 198 18.21 3.79 7.75
N SER A 199 18.56 3.62 6.48
CA SER A 199 18.67 4.73 5.52
C SER A 199 17.33 5.45 5.29
N GLY A 200 16.23 4.70 5.19
CA GLY A 200 14.89 5.27 5.07
C GLY A 200 14.46 6.06 6.30
N ILE A 201 14.79 5.56 7.50
CA ILE A 201 14.53 6.26 8.77
C ILE A 201 15.32 7.58 8.82
N LEU A 202 16.61 7.55 8.50
CA LEU A 202 17.45 8.74 8.47
C LEU A 202 16.96 9.76 7.44
N PHE A 203 16.56 9.30 6.26
CA PHE A 203 15.98 10.15 5.23
C PHE A 203 14.66 10.79 5.69
N PHE A 204 13.79 10.03 6.31
CA PHE A 204 12.53 10.53 6.86
C PHE A 204 12.74 11.56 7.97
N LEU A 205 13.68 11.32 8.89
CA LEU A 205 14.05 12.28 9.93
C LEU A 205 14.62 13.57 9.34
N PHE A 206 15.50 13.46 8.34
CA PHE A 206 16.04 14.63 7.63
C PHE A 206 14.93 15.43 6.95
N PHE A 207 13.98 14.75 6.30
CA PHE A 207 12.81 15.40 5.71
C PHE A 207 11.98 16.14 6.75
N LEU A 208 11.70 15.53 7.90
CA LEU A 208 10.97 16.18 9.00
C LEU A 208 11.72 17.44 9.49
N LEU A 209 13.01 17.34 9.71
CA LEU A 209 13.83 18.49 10.10
C LEU A 209 13.79 19.61 9.04
N SER A 210 13.90 19.26 7.77
CA SER A 210 13.84 20.25 6.67
C SER A 210 12.47 20.92 6.56
N PHE A 211 11.40 20.22 6.94
CA PHE A 211 10.04 20.76 6.94
C PHE A 211 9.85 21.85 8.02
N PHE A 212 10.47 21.69 9.17
CA PHE A 212 10.44 22.71 10.23
C PHE A 212 11.27 23.95 9.89
N VAL A 213 12.33 23.78 9.09
CA VAL A 213 13.23 24.89 8.68
C VAL A 213 12.66 25.68 7.50
N LYS A 214 12.02 25.04 6.53
CA LYS A 214 11.49 25.69 5.31
C LYS A 214 9.99 25.92 5.41
N LYS A 215 9.58 27.15 5.74
CA LYS A 215 8.16 27.58 5.89
C LYS A 215 7.33 27.58 4.61
N ASN A 216 7.87 27.35 3.42
CA ASN A 216 7.17 27.60 2.16
C ASN A 216 7.11 26.39 1.22
N GLY A 217 5.92 26.04 0.76
CA GLY A 217 5.71 25.57 -0.62
C GLY A 217 5.26 24.14 -0.86
N PHE A 218 4.29 23.57 -0.11
CA PHE A 218 3.75 22.24 -0.48
C PHE A 218 2.22 22.11 -0.24
N ILE A 219 1.42 23.12 -0.56
CA ILE A 219 0.04 23.22 -0.03
C ILE A 219 -0.99 22.35 -0.79
N PHE A 220 -0.90 22.18 -2.10
CA PHE A 220 -1.98 21.56 -2.88
C PHE A 220 -1.95 20.02 -2.96
N TYR A 221 -0.77 19.44 -3.12
CA TYR A 221 -0.60 17.97 -3.05
C TYR A 221 -0.75 17.45 -1.62
N LYS A 222 -0.47 18.28 -0.60
CA LYS A 222 -0.53 17.90 0.82
C LYS A 222 -1.88 17.35 1.26
N LYS A 223 -2.99 17.97 0.86
CA LYS A 223 -4.33 17.56 1.34
C LYS A 223 -4.71 16.17 0.87
N LYS A 224 -4.42 15.82 -0.40
CA LYS A 224 -4.76 14.49 -0.93
C LYS A 224 -3.86 13.41 -0.35
N ILE A 225 -2.55 13.64 -0.32
CA ILE A 225 -1.58 12.73 0.27
C ILE A 225 -1.90 12.51 1.74
N PHE A 226 -2.20 13.56 2.48
CA PHE A 226 -2.61 13.46 3.88
C PHE A 226 -3.88 12.61 4.03
N PHE A 227 -4.90 12.86 3.20
CA PHE A 227 -6.15 12.09 3.24
C PHE A 227 -5.95 10.61 2.88
N ILE A 228 -5.15 10.33 1.84
CA ILE A 228 -4.75 8.97 1.47
C ILE A 228 -4.03 8.30 2.64
N SER A 229 -3.06 8.98 3.23
CA SER A 229 -2.27 8.46 4.35
C SER A 229 -3.17 8.15 5.56
N LEU A 230 -4.12 9.02 5.86
CA LEU A 230 -5.08 8.82 6.96
C LEU A 230 -5.97 7.60 6.70
N VAL A 231 -6.56 7.49 5.50
CA VAL A 231 -7.43 6.35 5.14
C VAL A 231 -6.65 5.04 5.22
N PHE A 232 -5.45 4.98 4.66
CA PHE A 232 -4.67 3.75 4.69
C PHE A 232 -4.12 3.42 6.08
N LEU A 233 -3.76 4.42 6.88
CA LEU A 233 -3.35 4.22 8.25
C LEU A 233 -4.50 3.65 9.10
N THR A 234 -5.70 4.22 9.00
CA THR A 234 -6.87 3.73 9.76
C THR A 234 -7.29 2.32 9.35
N LEU A 235 -7.26 2.00 8.05
CA LEU A 235 -7.56 0.65 7.57
C LEU A 235 -6.49 -0.36 8.03
N ALA A 236 -5.22 0.05 8.07
CA ALA A 236 -4.11 -0.81 8.46
C ALA A 236 -4.07 -1.09 9.97
N THR A 237 -4.25 -0.05 10.81
CA THR A 237 -4.22 -0.17 12.28
C THR A 237 -5.47 -0.82 12.86
N THR A 238 -6.60 -0.78 12.13
CA THR A 238 -7.88 -1.38 12.51
C THR A 238 -8.54 -0.76 13.75
N HIS A 239 -9.44 -1.51 14.40
CA HIS A 239 -10.13 -1.13 15.63
C HIS A 239 -9.34 -1.43 16.90
N GLN A 240 -8.16 -2.05 16.75
CA GLN A 240 -7.22 -2.36 17.83
C GLN A 240 -5.85 -1.82 17.46
N ILE A 241 -5.46 -0.72 18.08
CA ILE A 241 -4.21 -0.04 17.78
C ILE A 241 -3.14 -0.48 18.77
N TYR A 242 -2.06 -1.06 18.25
CA TYR A 242 -0.95 -1.57 19.04
C TYR A 242 0.34 -0.79 18.80
N PHE A 243 1.13 -0.70 19.84
CA PHE A 243 2.55 -0.34 19.78
C PHE A 243 3.36 -1.44 20.44
N SER A 244 4.18 -2.16 19.67
CA SER A 244 4.79 -3.41 20.11
C SER A 244 3.70 -4.39 20.57
N GLU A 245 3.82 -5.00 21.74
CA GLU A 245 2.82 -5.89 22.34
C GLU A 245 1.68 -5.14 23.06
N ASN A 246 1.85 -3.84 23.31
CA ASN A 246 0.90 -3.05 24.09
C ASN A 246 -0.30 -2.61 23.25
N LEU A 247 -1.50 -2.98 23.66
CA LEU A 247 -2.75 -2.46 23.14
C LEU A 247 -2.95 -1.03 23.67
N LEU A 248 -2.88 -0.03 22.78
CA LEU A 248 -3.06 1.38 23.14
C LEU A 248 -4.53 1.78 23.14
N ILE A 249 -5.26 1.39 22.10
CA ILE A 249 -6.66 1.76 21.89
C ILE A 249 -7.41 0.56 21.35
N SER A 250 -8.60 0.31 21.91
CA SER A 250 -9.54 -0.67 21.36
C SER A 250 -10.94 -0.12 21.42
N PHE A 251 -11.71 -0.32 20.35
CA PHE A 251 -13.11 0.02 20.28
C PHE A 251 -13.91 -1.10 19.60
N SER A 252 -15.14 -1.30 20.07
CA SER A 252 -16.03 -2.30 19.50
C SER A 252 -16.60 -1.83 18.17
N LEU A 253 -16.57 -2.71 17.17
CA LEU A 253 -17.25 -2.49 15.90
C LEU A 253 -18.61 -3.20 15.91
N ASN A 254 -19.60 -2.60 15.26
CA ASN A 254 -20.85 -3.27 14.98
C ASN A 254 -20.58 -4.50 14.08
N ASN A 255 -21.31 -5.61 14.30
CA ASN A 255 -21.12 -6.86 13.56
C ASN A 255 -21.20 -6.70 12.04
N TYR A 256 -22.06 -5.82 11.53
CA TYR A 256 -22.15 -5.54 10.08
C TYR A 256 -20.88 -4.86 9.56
N VAL A 257 -20.37 -3.87 10.29
CA VAL A 257 -19.13 -3.16 9.95
C VAL A 257 -17.93 -4.12 10.04
N TYR A 258 -17.90 -4.93 11.09
CA TYR A 258 -16.86 -5.95 11.27
C TYR A 258 -16.87 -6.97 10.12
N GLY A 259 -18.03 -7.46 9.71
CA GLY A 259 -18.19 -8.36 8.57
C GLY A 259 -17.72 -7.75 7.24
N LEU A 260 -18.09 -6.48 6.97
CA LEU A 260 -17.65 -5.76 5.79
C LEU A 260 -16.14 -5.56 5.76
N LEU A 261 -15.55 -5.14 6.89
CA LEU A 261 -14.10 -4.94 7.01
C LEU A 261 -13.34 -6.26 7.05
N GLY A 262 -13.99 -7.36 7.42
CA GLY A 262 -13.46 -8.72 7.38
C GLY A 262 -13.00 -9.17 6.00
N ILE A 263 -13.54 -8.57 4.92
CA ILE A 263 -13.07 -8.75 3.55
C ILE A 263 -11.58 -8.35 3.45
N ILE A 264 -11.14 -7.38 4.26
CA ILE A 264 -9.74 -6.93 4.36
C ILE A 264 -9.05 -7.72 5.49
N ARG A 265 -9.02 -9.04 5.39
CA ARG A 265 -8.43 -9.90 6.42
C ARG A 265 -7.01 -9.49 6.82
N ALA A 266 -6.13 -9.28 5.83
CA ALA A 266 -4.75 -8.84 6.04
C ALA A 266 -4.66 -7.31 5.95
N SER A 267 -5.32 -6.64 6.89
CA SER A 267 -5.43 -5.17 6.97
C SER A 267 -4.08 -4.48 7.08
N GLY A 268 -3.08 -5.08 7.71
CA GLY A 268 -1.74 -4.54 7.82
C GLY A 268 -1.11 -4.20 6.45
N ARG A 269 -1.49 -4.90 5.38
CA ARG A 269 -1.03 -4.61 4.01
C ARG A 269 -1.51 -3.25 3.49
N MET A 270 -2.58 -2.69 4.06
CA MET A 270 -3.09 -1.37 3.70
C MET A 270 -2.08 -0.26 3.98
N ILE A 271 -1.01 -0.51 4.77
CA ILE A 271 0.04 0.47 5.04
C ILE A 271 0.97 0.74 3.84
N TRP A 272 1.04 -0.15 2.85
CA TRP A 272 2.02 -0.05 1.75
C TRP A 272 1.94 1.24 0.93
N PRO A 273 0.78 1.80 0.58
CA PRO A 273 0.74 3.10 -0.07
C PRO A 273 1.38 4.21 0.75
N LEU A 274 1.11 4.25 2.07
CA LEU A 274 1.73 5.22 2.97
C LEU A 274 3.24 5.01 3.05
N TYR A 275 3.69 3.77 3.13
CA TYR A 275 5.11 3.41 3.10
C TYR A 275 5.82 4.05 1.90
N TYR A 276 5.28 3.87 0.69
CA TYR A 276 5.89 4.45 -0.51
C TYR A 276 5.75 5.98 -0.57
N LEU A 277 4.67 6.55 -0.07
CA LEU A 277 4.49 8.01 -0.04
C LEU A 277 5.49 8.73 0.88
N ILE A 278 6.11 8.04 1.84
CA ILE A 278 7.18 8.59 2.68
C ILE A 278 8.43 8.91 1.85
N PHE A 279 8.68 8.18 0.76
CA PHE A 279 9.84 8.35 -0.10
C PHE A 279 9.62 9.32 -1.27
N PHE A 280 8.40 9.85 -1.48
CA PHE A 280 8.08 10.85 -2.49
C PHE A 280 7.89 12.24 -1.88
#